data_74fbd9f550fd7ea4d807f5ffd799848c
#
_entry.id   74fbd9f550fd7ea4d807f5ffd799848c
#
_cell.length_a   1.000
_cell.length_b   1.000
_cell.length_c   1.000
_cell.angle_alpha   90.00
_cell.angle_beta   90.00
_cell.angle_gamma   90.00
#
_symmetry.space_group_name_H-M   'P 1'
#
loop_
_entity.id
_entity.type
_entity.pdbx_description
1 polymer ?
#
loop_
_entity_poly.entity_id
_entity_poly.type
_entity_poly.pdbx_seq_one_letter_code
_entity_poly.pdbx_strand_id
1 'polypeptide(L)'
;GADMVAQKESQELYEKGFLTSSCCPAFVSYIKSDFPDLLPNVSHNLSPMAELGKYIKETDENAKVVFIGPCTAKKMEAKLDTVKPYVDAVMTFEELQALYDSKDIEITTLPEDILENASYFGRIFARSGGLSDAVKQGLMEQDIDFDLKAIACDGIEACKMALLKKSKNVLDANFIEG
;
A
#
# COMPACT_ATOMS: atom_id res chain seq x y z
N GLY A 1 -6.81 -7.04 -0.23
CA GLY A 1 -5.49 -6.64 0.30
C GLY A 1 -5.53 -5.25 0.89
N ALA A 2 -6.04 -4.26 0.16
CA ALA A 2 -6.15 -2.88 0.66
C ALA A 2 -7.00 -2.77 1.94
N ASP A 3 -8.18 -3.37 1.95
CA ASP A 3 -9.06 -3.38 3.13
C ASP A 3 -8.40 -4.07 4.34
N MET A 4 -7.70 -5.19 4.10
CA MET A 4 -6.98 -5.92 5.16
C MET A 4 -5.86 -5.07 5.79
N VAL A 5 -5.11 -4.34 4.96
CA VAL A 5 -4.04 -3.46 5.42
C VAL A 5 -4.60 -2.27 6.16
N ALA A 6 -5.66 -1.63 5.67
CA ALA A 6 -6.28 -0.49 6.32
C ALA A 6 -6.77 -0.81 7.75
N GLN A 7 -7.37 -1.99 7.94
CA GLN A 7 -7.79 -2.45 9.28
C GLN A 7 -6.60 -2.66 10.23
N LYS A 8 -5.50 -3.22 9.74
CA LYS A 8 -4.28 -3.44 10.54
C LYS A 8 -3.57 -2.12 10.85
N GLU A 9 -3.48 -1.22 9.87
CA GLU A 9 -2.85 0.09 10.07
C GLU A 9 -3.65 0.98 11.02
N SER A 10 -4.99 0.91 11.00
CA SER A 10 -5.82 1.65 11.94
C SER A 10 -5.59 1.21 13.39
N GLN A 11 -5.46 -0.09 13.63
CA GLN A 11 -5.14 -0.61 14.96
C GLN A 11 -3.73 -0.21 15.40
N GLU A 12 -2.72 -0.38 14.52
CA GLU A 12 -1.33 0.00 14.81
C GLU A 12 -1.19 1.50 15.08
N LEU A 13 -1.92 2.34 14.32
CA LEU A 13 -1.95 3.78 14.53
C LEU A 13 -2.52 4.14 15.89
N TYR A 14 -3.63 3.51 16.30
CA TYR A 14 -4.22 3.71 17.61
C TYR A 14 -3.24 3.36 18.74
N GLU A 15 -2.56 2.22 18.63
CA GLU A 15 -1.60 1.76 19.63
C GLU A 15 -0.37 2.67 19.75
N LYS A 16 0.14 3.18 18.63
CA LYS A 16 1.37 4.00 18.57
C LYS A 16 1.12 5.51 18.69
N GLY A 17 -0.09 5.97 18.40
CA GLY A 17 -0.44 7.40 18.38
C GLY A 17 0.13 8.19 17.19
N PHE A 18 1.10 7.65 16.47
CA PHE A 18 1.67 8.20 15.23
C PHE A 18 2.19 7.09 14.35
N LEU A 19 1.92 7.18 13.04
CA LEU A 19 2.37 6.21 12.06
C LEU A 19 2.67 6.86 10.70
N THR A 20 3.61 6.29 9.95
CA THR A 20 3.73 6.50 8.51
C THR A 20 3.30 5.22 7.78
N SER A 21 2.72 5.37 6.60
CA SER A 21 2.34 4.23 5.77
C SER A 21 3.55 3.37 5.36
N SER A 22 3.32 2.08 5.10
CA SER A 22 4.31 1.14 4.57
C SER A 22 3.93 0.55 3.21
N CYS A 23 2.78 0.93 2.66
CA CYS A 23 2.26 0.37 1.42
C CYS A 23 3.09 0.75 0.18
N CYS A 24 3.85 1.85 0.22
CA CYS A 24 4.74 2.31 -0.84
C CYS A 24 6.20 1.92 -0.54
N PRO A 25 6.80 0.93 -1.25
CA PRO A 25 8.17 0.50 -0.99
C PRO A 25 9.21 1.58 -1.30
N ALA A 26 8.92 2.52 -2.21
CA ALA A 26 9.78 3.66 -2.49
C ALA A 26 9.81 4.64 -1.32
N PHE A 27 8.65 4.94 -0.72
CA PHE A 27 8.55 5.79 0.46
C PHE A 27 9.28 5.18 1.67
N VAL A 28 9.08 3.90 1.93
CA VAL A 28 9.80 3.17 3.00
C VAL A 28 11.32 3.20 2.76
N SER A 29 11.77 3.00 1.52
CA SER A 29 13.19 3.09 1.18
C SER A 29 13.75 4.50 1.40
N TYR A 30 12.96 5.53 1.06
CA TYR A 30 13.34 6.91 1.30
C TYR A 30 13.47 7.24 2.80
N ILE A 31 12.53 6.77 3.63
CA ILE A 31 12.65 6.92 5.10
C ILE A 31 13.92 6.23 5.60
N LYS A 32 14.21 5.02 5.13
CA LYS A 32 15.40 4.26 5.54
C LYS A 32 16.71 4.99 5.24
N SER A 33 16.79 5.68 4.09
CA SER A 33 18.01 6.37 3.66
C SER A 33 18.16 7.76 4.29
N ASP A 34 17.10 8.55 4.32
CA ASP A 34 17.17 9.98 4.62
C ASP A 34 16.62 10.35 6.00
N PHE A 35 15.78 9.50 6.59
CA PHE A 35 15.12 9.73 7.89
C PHE A 35 15.16 8.48 8.78
N PRO A 36 16.32 7.86 9.03
CA PRO A 36 16.43 6.59 9.76
C PRO A 36 15.83 6.65 11.18
N ASP A 37 15.84 7.82 11.82
CA ASP A 37 15.26 8.03 13.14
C ASP A 37 13.71 7.87 13.15
N LEU A 38 13.05 7.96 11.99
CA LEU A 38 11.61 7.76 11.84
C LEU A 38 11.22 6.31 11.50
N LEU A 39 12.19 5.40 11.32
CA LEU A 39 11.90 3.97 11.05
C LEU A 39 10.97 3.31 12.09
N PRO A 40 11.07 3.59 13.39
CA PRO A 40 10.13 3.03 14.38
C PRO A 40 8.66 3.47 14.16
N ASN A 41 8.46 4.55 13.40
CA ASN A 41 7.14 5.08 13.09
C ASN A 41 6.57 4.56 11.76
N VAL A 42 7.35 3.82 10.98
CA VAL A 42 6.83 3.16 9.78
C VAL A 42 5.92 2.00 10.19
N SER A 43 4.77 1.86 9.52
CA SER A 43 3.89 0.73 9.73
C SER A 43 4.64 -0.60 9.53
N HIS A 44 4.40 -1.55 10.41
CA HIS A 44 4.97 -2.90 10.32
C HIS A 44 4.16 -3.83 9.42
N ASN A 45 3.03 -3.34 8.90
CA ASN A 45 2.14 -4.14 8.05
C ASN A 45 2.75 -4.38 6.68
N LEU A 46 2.42 -5.51 6.10
CA LEU A 46 2.72 -5.79 4.70
C LEU A 46 1.95 -4.84 3.79
N SER A 47 2.45 -4.61 2.59
CA SER A 47 1.69 -3.87 1.59
C SER A 47 0.45 -4.65 1.14
N PRO A 48 -0.57 -3.98 0.55
CA PRO A 48 -1.74 -4.66 0.00
C PRO A 48 -1.42 -5.82 -0.95
N MET A 49 -0.36 -5.69 -1.75
CA MET A 49 0.15 -6.74 -2.62
C MET A 49 0.59 -7.97 -1.81
N ALA A 50 1.46 -7.75 -0.84
CA ALA A 50 2.05 -8.82 -0.06
C ALA A 50 1.03 -9.46 0.91
N GLU A 51 0.14 -8.65 1.49
CA GLU A 51 -0.90 -9.13 2.41
C GLU A 51 -1.91 -10.03 1.68
N LEU A 52 -2.37 -9.62 0.50
CA LEU A 52 -3.26 -10.46 -0.30
C LEU A 52 -2.55 -11.71 -0.82
N GLY A 53 -1.30 -11.58 -1.26
CA GLY A 53 -0.49 -12.71 -1.69
C GLY A 53 -0.29 -13.74 -0.58
N LYS A 54 -0.03 -13.27 0.64
CA LYS A 54 0.05 -14.11 1.84
C LYS A 54 -1.27 -14.87 2.07
N TYR A 55 -2.39 -14.17 2.08
CA TYR A 55 -3.71 -14.77 2.26
C TYR A 55 -4.00 -15.86 1.20
N ILE A 56 -3.69 -15.58 -0.08
CA ILE A 56 -3.86 -16.55 -1.18
C ILE A 56 -3.00 -17.80 -0.93
N LYS A 57 -1.71 -17.65 -0.60
CA LYS A 57 -0.79 -18.75 -0.36
C LYS A 57 -1.16 -19.58 0.89
N GLU A 58 -1.75 -18.95 1.91
CA GLU A 58 -2.27 -19.63 3.11
C GLU A 58 -3.55 -20.43 2.80
N THR A 59 -4.31 -20.01 1.79
CA THR A 59 -5.53 -20.71 1.35
C THR A 59 -5.23 -21.82 0.33
N ASP A 60 -4.28 -21.59 -0.57
CA ASP A 60 -3.77 -22.54 -1.57
C ASP A 60 -2.26 -22.37 -1.74
N GLU A 61 -1.49 -23.25 -1.14
CA GLU A 61 -0.02 -23.22 -1.18
C GLU A 61 0.57 -23.36 -2.61
N ASN A 62 -0.20 -23.95 -3.54
CA ASN A 62 0.22 -24.12 -4.93
C ASN A 62 -0.16 -22.93 -5.83
N ALA A 63 -0.94 -21.99 -5.33
CA ALA A 63 -1.33 -20.79 -6.09
C ALA A 63 -0.10 -20.03 -6.59
N LYS A 64 -0.16 -19.52 -7.81
CA LYS A 64 0.83 -18.58 -8.36
C LYS A 64 0.27 -17.17 -8.29
N VAL A 65 0.96 -16.30 -7.56
CA VAL A 65 0.54 -14.93 -7.32
C VAL A 65 1.34 -13.99 -8.22
N VAL A 66 0.63 -13.34 -9.14
CA VAL A 66 1.20 -12.31 -10.02
C VAL A 66 0.52 -10.98 -9.69
N PHE A 67 1.32 -10.00 -9.29
CA PHE A 67 0.82 -8.64 -9.08
C PHE A 67 0.94 -7.83 -10.38
N ILE A 68 -0.13 -7.15 -10.76
CA ILE A 68 -0.18 -6.25 -11.92
C ILE A 68 -0.49 -4.84 -11.42
N GLY A 69 0.36 -3.87 -11.76
CA GLY A 69 0.17 -2.50 -11.32
C GLY A 69 1.18 -1.53 -11.94
N PRO A 70 1.03 -0.21 -11.72
CA PRO A 70 1.83 0.81 -12.39
C PRO A 70 3.26 0.97 -11.83
N CYS A 71 3.57 0.32 -10.68
CA CYS A 71 4.74 0.67 -9.88
C CYS A 71 5.89 -0.32 -10.04
N THR A 72 7.04 0.14 -10.56
CA THR A 72 8.26 -0.67 -10.68
C THR A 72 8.91 -0.99 -9.32
N ALA A 73 8.71 -0.15 -8.29
CA ALA A 73 9.23 -0.41 -6.94
C ALA A 73 8.63 -1.70 -6.32
N LYS A 74 7.43 -2.11 -6.73
CA LYS A 74 6.82 -3.38 -6.35
C LYS A 74 7.64 -4.60 -6.81
N LYS A 75 8.40 -4.48 -7.90
CA LYS A 75 9.33 -5.54 -8.34
C LYS A 75 10.46 -5.76 -7.36
N MET A 76 10.94 -4.68 -6.72
CA MET A 76 11.97 -4.77 -5.68
C MET A 76 11.38 -5.29 -4.37
N GLU A 77 10.19 -4.84 -4.01
CA GLU A 77 9.47 -5.32 -2.84
C GLU A 77 9.25 -6.84 -2.89
N ALA A 78 8.82 -7.38 -4.04
CA ALA A 78 8.60 -8.81 -4.23
C ALA A 78 9.88 -9.67 -4.05
N LYS A 79 11.08 -9.04 -4.08
CA LYS A 79 12.35 -9.72 -3.83
C LYS A 79 12.79 -9.72 -2.36
N LEU A 80 12.12 -8.95 -1.50
CA LEU A 80 12.41 -8.95 -0.07
C LEU A 80 12.09 -10.32 0.54
N ASP A 81 12.92 -10.79 1.44
CA ASP A 81 12.74 -12.10 2.09
C ASP A 81 11.39 -12.21 2.82
N THR A 82 10.84 -11.09 3.28
CA THR A 82 9.53 -11.00 3.92
C THR A 82 8.35 -11.07 2.96
N VAL A 83 8.55 -10.85 1.66
CA VAL A 83 7.49 -10.78 0.64
C VAL A 83 7.62 -11.89 -0.40
N LYS A 84 8.86 -12.27 -0.72
CA LYS A 84 9.18 -13.31 -1.72
C LYS A 84 8.39 -14.63 -1.58
N PRO A 85 8.03 -15.13 -0.39
CA PRO A 85 7.21 -16.33 -0.26
C PRO A 85 5.78 -16.14 -0.80
N TYR A 86 5.29 -14.92 -0.90
CA TYR A 86 3.88 -14.61 -1.16
C TYR A 86 3.61 -14.11 -2.58
N VAL A 87 4.62 -13.59 -3.29
CA VAL A 87 4.46 -12.98 -4.61
C VAL A 87 5.47 -13.60 -5.58
N ASP A 88 4.97 -14.32 -6.57
CA ASP A 88 5.82 -15.02 -7.54
C ASP A 88 6.35 -14.09 -8.62
N ALA A 89 5.55 -13.10 -9.07
CA ALA A 89 5.96 -12.14 -10.08
C ALA A 89 5.22 -10.79 -9.95
N VAL A 90 5.84 -9.75 -10.50
CA VAL A 90 5.26 -8.41 -10.60
C VAL A 90 5.39 -7.95 -12.05
N MET A 91 4.29 -7.49 -12.62
CA MET A 91 4.21 -6.92 -13.98
C MET A 91 3.72 -5.47 -13.92
N THR A 92 4.28 -4.60 -14.75
CA THR A 92 3.67 -3.27 -14.99
C THR A 92 2.53 -3.40 -16.00
N PHE A 93 1.72 -2.32 -16.12
CA PHE A 93 0.66 -2.30 -17.14
C PHE A 93 1.22 -2.36 -18.55
N GLU A 94 2.40 -1.75 -18.79
CA GLU A 94 3.07 -1.80 -20.08
C GLU A 94 3.57 -3.22 -20.41
N GLU A 95 4.08 -3.94 -19.42
CA GLU A 95 4.48 -5.34 -19.59
C GLU A 95 3.28 -6.25 -19.83
N LEU A 96 2.16 -5.99 -19.18
CA LEU A 96 0.90 -6.70 -19.43
C LEU A 96 0.39 -6.42 -20.86
N GLN A 97 0.45 -5.16 -21.31
CA GLN A 97 0.09 -4.81 -22.70
C GLN A 97 0.98 -5.54 -23.70
N ALA A 98 2.30 -5.54 -23.48
CA ALA A 98 3.22 -6.28 -24.35
C ALA A 98 2.92 -7.80 -24.39
N LEU A 99 2.47 -8.37 -23.26
CA LEU A 99 2.03 -9.76 -23.21
C LEU A 99 0.78 -9.98 -24.06
N TYR A 100 -0.22 -9.08 -23.99
CA TYR A 100 -1.43 -9.14 -24.83
C TYR A 100 -1.09 -9.04 -26.31
N ASP A 101 -0.23 -8.07 -26.69
CA ASP A 101 0.23 -7.88 -28.08
C ASP A 101 0.93 -9.14 -28.60
N SER A 102 1.75 -9.80 -27.76
CA SER A 102 2.46 -11.04 -28.12
C SER A 102 1.54 -12.24 -28.36
N LYS A 103 0.26 -12.13 -27.94
CA LYS A 103 -0.77 -13.16 -28.07
C LYS A 103 -1.87 -12.75 -29.02
N ASP A 104 -1.71 -11.63 -29.74
CA ASP A 104 -2.74 -11.07 -30.63
C ASP A 104 -4.08 -10.82 -29.92
N ILE A 105 -4.03 -10.42 -28.61
CA ILE A 105 -5.20 -10.10 -27.81
C ILE A 105 -5.49 -8.60 -27.91
N GLU A 106 -6.56 -8.23 -28.59
CA GLU A 106 -7.07 -6.85 -28.70
C GLU A 106 -8.08 -6.59 -27.55
N ILE A 107 -7.66 -5.86 -26.50
CA ILE A 107 -8.46 -5.65 -25.27
C ILE A 107 -9.80 -4.95 -25.60
N THR A 108 -9.79 -3.99 -26.55
CA THR A 108 -10.96 -3.20 -26.90
C THR A 108 -12.10 -4.02 -27.55
N THR A 109 -11.81 -5.25 -27.99
CA THR A 109 -12.78 -6.17 -28.58
C THR A 109 -13.36 -7.17 -27.60
N LEU A 110 -12.83 -7.21 -26.37
CA LEU A 110 -13.29 -8.15 -25.35
C LEU A 110 -14.59 -7.65 -24.70
N PRO A 111 -15.47 -8.56 -24.26
CA PRO A 111 -16.64 -8.16 -23.50
C PRO A 111 -16.24 -7.56 -22.15
N GLU A 112 -16.93 -6.48 -21.77
CA GLU A 112 -16.74 -5.86 -20.45
C GLU A 112 -17.44 -6.71 -19.37
N ASP A 113 -16.84 -6.78 -18.19
CA ASP A 113 -17.43 -7.40 -17.01
C ASP A 113 -17.21 -6.52 -15.77
N ILE A 114 -18.06 -6.66 -14.77
CA ILE A 114 -17.99 -5.90 -13.53
C ILE A 114 -17.27 -6.74 -12.48
N LEU A 115 -16.16 -6.20 -11.96
CA LEU A 115 -15.40 -6.81 -10.88
C LEU A 115 -15.77 -6.17 -9.53
N GLU A 116 -16.62 -6.84 -8.74
CA GLU A 116 -17.09 -6.35 -7.44
C GLU A 116 -16.46 -7.15 -6.27
N ASN A 117 -15.15 -7.12 -6.15
CA ASN A 117 -14.39 -7.91 -5.17
C ASN A 117 -13.64 -7.07 -4.13
N ALA A 118 -13.94 -5.78 -4.02
CA ALA A 118 -13.34 -4.89 -3.02
C ALA A 118 -14.38 -3.88 -2.51
N SER A 119 -14.16 -3.36 -1.30
CA SER A 119 -14.94 -2.24 -0.77
C SER A 119 -14.69 -0.96 -1.58
N TYR A 120 -15.53 0.06 -1.35
CA TYR A 120 -15.28 1.40 -1.92
C TYR A 120 -13.88 1.91 -1.54
N PHE A 121 -13.50 1.81 -0.27
CA PHE A 121 -12.20 2.27 0.22
C PHE A 121 -11.04 1.45 -0.34
N GLY A 122 -11.21 0.14 -0.51
CA GLY A 122 -10.22 -0.70 -1.18
C GLY A 122 -9.98 -0.31 -2.64
N ARG A 123 -11.02 0.17 -3.35
CA ARG A 123 -10.92 0.62 -4.75
C ARG A 123 -10.22 1.97 -4.89
N ILE A 124 -10.41 2.88 -3.94
CA ILE A 124 -9.80 4.21 -3.96
C ILE A 124 -8.44 4.28 -3.27
N PHE A 125 -7.98 3.18 -2.67
CA PHE A 125 -6.79 3.11 -1.82
C PHE A 125 -5.53 3.67 -2.49
N ALA A 126 -5.36 3.45 -3.79
CA ALA A 126 -4.15 3.86 -4.52
C ALA A 126 -4.15 5.34 -4.96
N ARG A 127 -5.21 6.10 -4.73
CA ARG A 127 -5.20 7.56 -4.94
C ARG A 127 -4.56 8.27 -3.76
N SER A 128 -4.04 9.49 -3.95
CA SER A 128 -3.61 10.35 -2.84
C SER A 128 -4.76 10.57 -1.85
N GLY A 129 -4.52 10.29 -0.58
CA GLY A 129 -5.51 10.31 0.50
C GLY A 129 -6.39 9.05 0.59
N GLY A 130 -6.29 8.13 -0.35
CA GLY A 130 -7.11 6.91 -0.37
C GLY A 130 -6.80 5.96 0.78
N LEU A 131 -5.54 5.82 1.13
CA LEU A 131 -5.13 5.05 2.31
C LEU A 131 -5.62 5.72 3.60
N SER A 132 -5.47 7.04 3.72
CA SER A 132 -5.96 7.79 4.89
C SER A 132 -7.46 7.64 5.07
N ASP A 133 -8.24 7.69 3.98
CA ASP A 133 -9.68 7.44 3.99
C ASP A 133 -10.01 6.00 4.44
N ALA A 134 -9.23 5.03 3.95
CA ALA A 134 -9.41 3.62 4.31
C ALA A 134 -9.03 3.35 5.79
N VAL A 135 -7.96 3.97 6.30
CA VAL A 135 -7.57 3.88 7.73
C VAL A 135 -8.65 4.51 8.61
N LYS A 136 -9.19 5.67 8.22
CA LYS A 136 -10.30 6.31 8.92
C LYS A 136 -11.54 5.39 9.01
N GLN A 137 -11.88 4.75 7.89
CA GLN A 137 -12.97 3.77 7.86
C GLN A 137 -12.66 2.57 8.76
N GLY A 138 -11.43 2.06 8.73
CA GLY A 138 -11.00 0.97 9.60
C GLY A 138 -11.10 1.28 11.09
N LEU A 139 -10.79 2.52 11.50
CA LEU A 139 -11.01 2.99 12.88
C LEU A 139 -12.50 2.94 13.25
N MET A 140 -13.36 3.43 12.36
CA MET A 140 -14.82 3.45 12.59
C MET A 140 -15.41 2.05 12.65
N GLU A 141 -15.01 1.14 11.77
CA GLU A 141 -15.50 -0.26 11.74
C GLU A 141 -15.07 -1.07 12.98
N GLN A 142 -13.99 -0.68 13.63
CA GLN A 142 -13.47 -1.31 14.83
C GLN A 142 -13.94 -0.60 16.12
N ASP A 143 -14.84 0.40 16.02
CA ASP A 143 -15.30 1.23 17.14
C ASP A 143 -14.14 1.88 17.93
N ILE A 144 -13.05 2.24 17.20
CA ILE A 144 -11.88 2.92 17.79
C ILE A 144 -12.09 4.43 17.74
N ASP A 145 -12.22 5.05 18.91
CA ASP A 145 -12.28 6.50 19.06
C ASP A 145 -10.86 7.09 18.98
N PHE A 146 -10.50 7.59 17.80
CA PHE A 146 -9.19 8.18 17.52
C PHE A 146 -9.32 9.37 16.56
N ASP A 147 -8.81 10.53 16.98
CA ASP A 147 -8.80 11.75 16.14
C ASP A 147 -7.70 11.66 15.09
N LEU A 148 -8.04 11.08 13.94
CA LEU A 148 -7.13 10.93 12.80
C LEU A 148 -6.84 12.29 12.14
N LYS A 149 -5.57 12.70 12.20
CA LYS A 149 -5.02 13.86 11.48
C LYS A 149 -4.02 13.37 10.46
N ALA A 150 -4.52 13.05 9.26
CA ALA A 150 -3.70 12.51 8.20
C ALA A 150 -3.14 13.61 7.27
N ILE A 151 -1.93 13.39 6.76
CA ILE A 151 -1.36 14.14 5.64
C ILE A 151 -1.11 13.16 4.50
N ALA A 152 -1.82 13.36 3.38
CA ALA A 152 -1.55 12.67 2.13
C ALA A 152 -0.44 13.41 1.37
N CYS A 153 0.65 12.69 1.09
CA CYS A 153 1.79 13.23 0.38
C CYS A 153 1.75 12.79 -1.08
N ASP A 154 1.54 13.74 -1.98
CA ASP A 154 1.59 13.49 -3.41
C ASP A 154 2.98 13.83 -3.96
N GLY A 155 3.76 12.79 -4.22
CA GLY A 155 5.14 12.90 -4.69
C GLY A 155 6.19 13.09 -3.58
N ILE A 156 7.46 12.90 -3.97
CA ILE A 156 8.59 12.81 -3.04
C ILE A 156 8.85 14.12 -2.27
N GLU A 157 8.58 15.28 -2.86
CA GLU A 157 8.81 16.57 -2.18
C GLU A 157 7.80 16.77 -1.04
N ALA A 158 6.53 16.38 -1.23
CA ALA A 158 5.53 16.43 -0.17
C ALA A 158 5.90 15.46 0.97
N CYS A 159 6.34 14.25 0.64
CA CYS A 159 6.86 13.27 1.60
C CYS A 159 8.01 13.85 2.41
N LYS A 160 9.01 14.44 1.74
CA LYS A 160 10.17 15.08 2.37
C LYS A 160 9.75 16.16 3.35
N MET A 161 8.85 17.04 2.94
CA MET A 161 8.37 18.14 3.80
C MET A 161 7.64 17.62 5.04
N ALA A 162 6.79 16.61 4.91
CA ALA A 162 6.08 16.01 6.04
C ALA A 162 7.07 15.34 7.02
N LEU A 163 8.03 14.55 6.51
CA LEU A 163 9.05 13.87 7.31
C LEU A 163 9.97 14.87 8.02
N LEU A 164 10.40 15.95 7.34
CA LEU A 164 11.19 17.02 7.98
C LEU A 164 10.43 17.72 9.11
N LYS A 165 9.12 17.99 8.93
CA LYS A 165 8.30 18.58 9.99
C LYS A 165 8.16 17.62 11.17
N LYS A 166 8.00 16.33 10.90
CA LYS A 166 7.96 15.30 11.96
C LYS A 166 9.27 15.23 12.72
N SER A 167 10.41 15.16 12.05
CA SER A 167 11.74 15.12 12.68
C SER A 167 12.00 16.33 13.59
N LYS A 168 11.40 17.48 13.25
CA LYS A 168 11.50 18.72 14.04
C LYS A 168 10.41 18.86 15.09
N ASN A 169 9.53 17.89 15.25
CA ASN A 169 8.36 17.92 16.15
C ASN A 169 7.42 19.13 15.92
N VAL A 170 7.27 19.57 14.67
CA VAL A 170 6.38 20.68 14.28
C VAL A 170 5.27 20.23 13.32
N LEU A 171 5.10 18.91 13.17
CA LEU A 171 4.03 18.33 12.37
C LEU A 171 2.74 18.25 13.19
N ASP A 172 1.67 18.92 12.73
CA ASP A 172 0.32 18.74 13.29
C ASP A 172 -0.43 17.66 12.52
N ALA A 173 0.06 16.43 12.65
CA ALA A 173 -0.58 15.23 12.11
C ALA A 173 -0.10 14.00 12.89
N ASN A 174 -0.91 12.94 12.88
CA ASN A 174 -0.60 11.65 13.48
C ASN A 174 -0.52 10.50 12.47
N PHE A 175 -0.77 10.78 11.18
CA PHE A 175 -0.59 9.83 10.10
C PHE A 175 0.02 10.50 8.86
N ILE A 176 1.09 9.90 8.31
CA ILE A 176 1.67 10.33 7.03
C ILE A 176 1.44 9.22 6.01
N GLU A 177 0.66 9.52 4.98
CA GLU A 177 0.50 8.70 3.78
C GLU A 177 1.51 9.14 2.73
N GLY A 178 2.37 8.22 2.27
CA GLY A 178 3.38 8.49 1.25
C GLY A 178 3.61 7.34 0.28
#